data_3903641d6a18e665aea827a460e80a37
#
_entry.id   3903641d6a18e665aea827a460e80a37
#
_cell.length_a   1.000
_cell.length_b   1.000
_cell.length_c   1.000
_cell.angle_alpha   90.00
_cell.angle_beta   90.00
_cell.angle_gamma   90.00
#
_symmetry.space_group_name_H-M   'P 1'
#
loop_
_entity.id
_entity.type
_entity.pdbx_description
1 polymer ?
#
loop_
_entity_poly.entity_id
_entity_poly.type
_entity_poly.pdbx_seq_one_letter_code
_entity_poly.pdbx_strand_id
1 'polypeptide(L)'
;GRGVSGLEKAYDDLLTVSGDARIVTCFMTAQGRLLTDTSPLVAVETPGTGQGVRLTLDADLQRACEGLATVYLPRGCIVVMDTATGEVLASVSMPSFDPQNVAANDPSLLNRPLRAFSAGSVFKVVLAAAAYESGLDWYTHDCTGEVEVAGQTYRCALGRAHGVVNLRGALEQSCNTYFIELGRLLGAQRIRKMAEITDTMLVTLKNSRLEVER
;
A
#
# COMPACT_ATOMS: atom_id res chain seq x y z
N GLY A 1 -11.48 -5.59 22.65
CA GLY A 1 -10.20 -5.91 22.01
C GLY A 1 -9.34 -4.67 21.92
N ARG A 2 -8.05 -4.83 21.68
CA ARG A 2 -7.11 -3.72 21.48
C ARG A 2 -6.54 -3.80 20.07
N GLY A 3 -6.51 -2.67 19.36
CA GLY A 3 -5.94 -2.60 18.03
C GLY A 3 -4.42 -2.85 18.03
N VAL A 4 -3.93 -3.82 17.26
CA VAL A 4 -2.51 -4.18 17.20
C VAL A 4 -1.80 -3.64 15.97
N SER A 5 -2.52 -3.34 14.91
CA SER A 5 -1.94 -2.81 13.66
C SER A 5 -2.97 -2.03 12.85
N GLY A 6 -2.50 -1.31 11.82
CA GLY A 6 -3.35 -0.62 10.85
C GLY A 6 -4.26 0.42 11.47
N LEU A 7 -5.45 0.55 10.93
CA LEU A 7 -6.48 1.50 11.37
C LEU A 7 -6.97 1.20 12.78
N GLU A 8 -7.12 -0.07 13.14
CA GLU A 8 -7.53 -0.46 14.49
C GLU A 8 -6.56 0.05 15.55
N LYS A 9 -5.25 -0.01 15.30
CA LYS A 9 -4.25 0.55 16.21
C LYS A 9 -4.23 2.07 16.20
N ALA A 10 -4.34 2.68 15.03
CA ALA A 10 -4.29 4.13 14.88
C ALA A 10 -5.49 4.83 15.55
N TYR A 11 -6.62 4.16 15.60
CA TYR A 11 -7.87 4.67 16.16
C TYR A 11 -8.39 3.84 17.34
N ASP A 12 -7.49 3.13 18.04
CA ASP A 12 -7.85 2.25 19.15
C ASP A 12 -8.68 2.98 20.22
N ASP A 13 -8.32 4.22 20.57
CA ASP A 13 -9.04 5.02 21.56
C ASP A 13 -10.48 5.38 21.12
N LEU A 14 -10.73 5.50 19.82
CA LEU A 14 -12.06 5.80 19.26
C LEU A 14 -12.91 4.54 19.07
N LEU A 15 -12.26 3.46 18.64
CA LEU A 15 -12.92 2.20 18.34
C LEU A 15 -13.13 1.34 19.58
N THR A 16 -12.36 1.59 20.65
CA THR A 16 -12.51 0.87 21.89
C THR A 16 -13.72 1.41 22.64
N VAL A 17 -14.71 0.54 22.81
CA VAL A 17 -15.89 0.84 23.60
C VAL A 17 -15.51 0.92 25.06
N SER A 18 -15.59 2.08 25.66
CA SER A 18 -15.45 2.28 27.09
C SER A 18 -16.82 2.11 27.74
N GLY A 19 -16.97 1.10 28.59
CA GLY A 19 -18.18 0.92 29.39
C GLY A 19 -18.86 -0.44 29.27
N ASP A 20 -18.42 -1.36 28.41
CA ASP A 20 -18.92 -2.73 28.39
C ASP A 20 -18.36 -3.54 29.58
N ALA A 21 -19.02 -3.47 30.71
CA ALA A 21 -18.78 -4.41 31.78
C ALA A 21 -19.66 -5.67 31.55
N ARG A 22 -19.05 -6.76 31.14
CA ARG A 22 -19.70 -8.05 31.09
C ARG A 22 -19.52 -8.73 32.45
N ILE A 23 -20.54 -8.66 33.28
CA ILE A 23 -20.53 -9.37 34.58
C ILE A 23 -20.96 -10.81 34.33
N VAL A 24 -20.05 -11.73 34.56
CA VAL A 24 -20.36 -13.18 34.55
C VAL A 24 -20.40 -13.66 35.97
N THR A 25 -21.59 -14.00 36.47
CA THR A 25 -21.75 -14.60 37.77
C THR A 25 -21.74 -16.11 37.64
N CYS A 26 -20.75 -16.73 38.26
CA CYS A 26 -20.62 -18.18 38.29
C CYS A 26 -20.90 -18.71 39.69
N PHE A 27 -21.56 -19.86 39.79
CA PHE A 27 -21.74 -20.55 41.05
C PHE A 27 -20.50 -21.37 41.38
N MET A 28 -20.07 -21.29 42.64
CA MET A 28 -18.90 -22.00 43.15
C MET A 28 -19.28 -22.85 44.35
N THR A 29 -18.61 -23.99 44.53
CA THR A 29 -18.71 -24.78 45.77
C THR A 29 -18.04 -24.02 46.93
N ALA A 30 -18.33 -24.42 48.17
CA ALA A 30 -17.66 -23.88 49.37
C ALA A 30 -16.12 -24.04 49.35
N GLN A 31 -15.61 -24.96 48.52
CA GLN A 31 -14.18 -25.21 48.32
C GLN A 31 -13.56 -24.41 47.12
N GLY A 32 -14.34 -23.47 46.54
CA GLY A 32 -13.85 -22.61 45.44
C GLY A 32 -13.80 -23.28 44.06
N ARG A 33 -14.50 -24.40 43.82
CA ARG A 33 -14.61 -25.02 42.50
C ARG A 33 -15.82 -24.48 41.76
N LEU A 34 -15.61 -24.14 40.47
CA LEU A 34 -16.69 -23.75 39.56
C LEU A 34 -17.68 -24.89 39.40
N LEU A 35 -18.99 -24.60 39.57
CA LEU A 35 -20.04 -25.53 39.22
C LEU A 35 -20.30 -25.45 37.74
N THR A 36 -19.83 -26.44 36.98
CA THR A 36 -19.92 -26.49 35.49
C THR A 36 -21.31 -26.92 35.01
N ASP A 37 -22.16 -27.46 35.91
CA ASP A 37 -23.48 -27.98 35.58
C ASP A 37 -24.57 -26.88 35.61
N THR A 38 -24.22 -25.67 35.99
CA THR A 38 -25.11 -24.51 36.00
C THR A 38 -24.64 -23.49 34.96
N SER A 39 -25.57 -23.09 34.10
CA SER A 39 -25.29 -22.03 33.13
C SER A 39 -24.92 -20.72 33.87
N PRO A 40 -23.82 -20.08 33.52
CA PRO A 40 -23.47 -18.80 34.15
C PRO A 40 -24.55 -17.75 33.84
N LEU A 41 -24.91 -16.96 34.85
CA LEU A 41 -25.74 -15.77 34.66
C LEU A 41 -24.88 -14.68 34.03
N VAL A 42 -25.16 -14.30 32.79
CA VAL A 42 -24.48 -13.20 32.09
C VAL A 42 -25.40 -11.98 32.10
N ALA A 43 -25.03 -10.97 32.85
CA ALA A 43 -25.66 -9.65 32.76
C ALA A 43 -24.81 -8.73 31.90
N VAL A 44 -25.35 -8.12 30.86
CA VAL A 44 -24.74 -7.05 30.10
C VAL A 44 -25.24 -5.73 30.65
N GLU A 45 -24.40 -5.00 31.33
CA GLU A 45 -24.83 -3.82 32.08
C GLU A 45 -24.92 -2.52 31.27
N THR A 46 -24.46 -2.38 30.16
CA THR A 46 -24.69 -1.26 29.23
C THR A 46 -23.86 -1.47 27.97
N PRO A 47 -24.43 -1.46 26.78
CA PRO A 47 -23.64 -1.37 25.57
C PRO A 47 -22.99 0.01 25.55
N GLY A 48 -21.68 0.03 25.69
CA GLY A 48 -20.91 1.25 25.44
C GLY A 48 -21.06 1.65 23.98
N THR A 49 -21.20 2.93 23.73
CA THR A 49 -21.22 3.47 22.37
C THR A 49 -19.78 3.71 21.90
N GLY A 50 -19.28 2.85 21.03
CA GLY A 50 -18.04 3.13 20.30
C GLY A 50 -18.28 4.18 19.21
N GLN A 51 -17.27 4.99 18.92
CA GLN A 51 -17.28 5.88 17.76
C GLN A 51 -16.88 5.08 16.52
N GLY A 52 -17.50 5.35 15.37
CA GLY A 52 -17.11 4.78 14.10
C GLY A 52 -16.01 5.61 13.43
N VAL A 53 -15.24 4.96 12.56
CA VAL A 53 -14.29 5.63 11.66
C VAL A 53 -14.81 5.49 10.25
N ARG A 54 -15.04 6.62 9.56
CA ARG A 54 -15.40 6.62 8.15
C ARG A 54 -14.16 6.58 7.29
N LEU A 55 -14.13 5.68 6.33
CA LEU A 55 -13.04 5.53 5.37
C LEU A 55 -13.46 6.07 4.00
N THR A 56 -12.46 6.39 3.17
CA THR A 56 -12.66 6.75 1.76
C THR A 56 -12.84 5.54 0.85
N LEU A 57 -12.69 4.33 1.39
CA LEU A 57 -12.83 3.09 0.63
C LEU A 57 -14.25 2.93 0.09
N ASP A 58 -14.36 2.73 -1.23
CA ASP A 58 -15.58 2.30 -1.88
C ASP A 58 -15.72 0.77 -1.76
N ALA A 59 -16.79 0.32 -1.12
CA ALA A 59 -16.96 -1.11 -0.81
C ALA A 59 -17.16 -1.98 -2.05
N ASP A 60 -17.77 -1.44 -3.11
CA ASP A 60 -18.01 -2.18 -4.34
C ASP A 60 -16.71 -2.30 -5.15
N LEU A 61 -15.97 -1.21 -5.25
CA LEU A 61 -14.66 -1.18 -5.89
C LEU A 61 -13.65 -2.07 -5.14
N GLN A 62 -13.64 -2.03 -3.81
CA GLN A 62 -12.80 -2.90 -2.98
C GLN A 62 -13.07 -4.37 -3.28
N ARG A 63 -14.34 -4.79 -3.27
CA ARG A 63 -14.74 -6.17 -3.57
C ARG A 63 -14.37 -6.60 -4.99
N ALA A 64 -14.54 -5.71 -5.97
CA ALA A 64 -14.14 -5.98 -7.34
C ALA A 64 -12.62 -6.19 -7.46
N CYS A 65 -11.82 -5.33 -6.81
CA CYS A 65 -10.36 -5.46 -6.76
C CYS A 65 -9.91 -6.75 -6.05
N GLU A 66 -10.56 -7.13 -4.95
CA GLU A 66 -10.28 -8.38 -4.23
C GLU A 66 -10.58 -9.60 -5.10
N GLY A 67 -11.70 -9.60 -5.82
CA GLY A 67 -12.05 -10.66 -6.75
C GLY A 67 -11.01 -10.83 -7.87
N LEU A 68 -10.57 -9.73 -8.47
CA LEU A 68 -9.52 -9.75 -9.48
C LEU A 68 -8.18 -10.20 -8.90
N ALA A 69 -7.81 -9.69 -7.71
CA ALA A 69 -6.56 -10.04 -7.06
C ALA A 69 -6.50 -11.54 -6.72
N THR A 70 -7.60 -12.13 -6.28
CA THR A 70 -7.69 -13.56 -5.97
C THR A 70 -7.38 -14.44 -7.19
N VAL A 71 -7.79 -14.00 -8.38
CA VAL A 71 -7.60 -14.76 -9.63
C VAL A 71 -6.22 -14.53 -10.24
N TYR A 72 -5.75 -13.29 -10.25
CA TYR A 72 -4.60 -12.88 -11.06
C TYR A 72 -3.36 -12.48 -10.27
N LEU A 73 -3.46 -12.28 -8.94
CA LEU A 73 -2.38 -11.75 -8.13
C LEU A 73 -2.07 -12.65 -6.94
N PRO A 74 -1.26 -13.72 -7.12
CA PRO A 74 -0.94 -14.63 -6.01
C PRO A 74 -0.17 -13.91 -4.89
N ARG A 75 0.57 -12.84 -5.22
CA ARG A 75 1.32 -12.04 -4.25
C ARG A 75 1.53 -10.61 -4.78
N GLY A 76 1.06 -9.63 -4.03
CA GLY A 76 1.19 -8.22 -4.43
C GLY A 76 0.13 -7.35 -3.77
N CYS A 77 -0.18 -6.22 -4.39
CA CYS A 77 -1.23 -5.33 -3.94
C CYS A 77 -1.90 -4.60 -5.12
N ILE A 78 -3.15 -4.17 -4.89
CA ILE A 78 -3.86 -3.25 -5.77
C ILE A 78 -4.23 -2.04 -4.93
N VAL A 79 -3.93 -0.84 -5.42
CA VAL A 79 -4.35 0.43 -4.82
C VAL A 79 -5.04 1.24 -5.90
N VAL A 80 -6.25 1.70 -5.62
CA VAL A 80 -6.99 2.61 -6.48
C VAL A 80 -7.19 3.92 -5.75
N MET A 81 -6.85 5.02 -6.44
CA MET A 81 -6.88 6.36 -5.87
C MET A 81 -7.62 7.31 -6.81
N ASP A 82 -8.39 8.22 -6.24
CA ASP A 82 -8.94 9.35 -6.96
C ASP A 82 -7.82 10.35 -7.28
N THR A 83 -7.68 10.71 -8.56
CA THR A 83 -6.60 11.61 -9.00
C THR A 83 -6.83 13.08 -8.67
N ALA A 84 -8.07 13.48 -8.40
CA ALA A 84 -8.43 14.86 -8.07
C ALA A 84 -8.33 15.13 -6.56
N THR A 85 -8.73 14.16 -5.74
CA THR A 85 -8.78 14.29 -4.28
C THR A 85 -7.62 13.63 -3.57
N GLY A 86 -7.01 12.61 -4.20
CA GLY A 86 -5.99 11.76 -3.59
C GLY A 86 -6.56 10.72 -2.62
N GLU A 87 -7.87 10.56 -2.57
CA GLU A 87 -8.51 9.58 -1.71
C GLU A 87 -8.22 8.15 -2.19
N VAL A 88 -7.93 7.25 -1.25
CA VAL A 88 -7.77 5.83 -1.54
C VAL A 88 -9.14 5.18 -1.56
N LEU A 89 -9.56 4.74 -2.74
CA LEU A 89 -10.87 4.13 -2.99
C LEU A 89 -10.84 2.61 -2.84
N ALA A 90 -9.70 1.97 -3.07
CA ALA A 90 -9.50 0.54 -2.81
C ALA A 90 -8.05 0.27 -2.41
N SER A 91 -7.84 -0.70 -1.52
CA SER A 91 -6.52 -1.11 -1.05
C SER A 91 -6.52 -2.61 -0.74
N VAL A 92 -5.96 -3.40 -1.64
CA VAL A 92 -5.92 -4.87 -1.55
C VAL A 92 -4.49 -5.34 -1.33
N SER A 93 -4.30 -6.29 -0.42
CA SER A 93 -3.02 -6.96 -0.14
C SER A 93 -3.16 -8.46 -0.30
N MET A 94 -2.31 -9.08 -1.12
CA MET A 94 -2.35 -10.52 -1.40
C MET A 94 -1.05 -11.22 -0.97
N PRO A 95 -1.13 -12.47 -0.43
CA PRO A 95 -2.36 -13.19 -0.12
C PRO A 95 -3.18 -12.51 0.97
N SER A 96 -4.50 -12.69 0.91
CA SER A 96 -5.42 -12.30 1.97
C SER A 96 -5.39 -13.30 3.13
N PHE A 97 -6.00 -12.98 4.25
CA PHE A 97 -6.10 -13.85 5.42
C PHE A 97 -7.51 -13.83 6.00
N ASP A 98 -7.85 -14.90 6.71
CA ASP A 98 -9.04 -14.94 7.54
C ASP A 98 -8.71 -14.35 8.92
N PRO A 99 -9.33 -13.23 9.32
CA PRO A 99 -9.06 -12.59 10.62
C PRO A 99 -9.35 -13.49 11.83
N GLN A 100 -10.22 -14.49 11.66
CA GLN A 100 -10.59 -15.41 12.73
C GLN A 100 -9.64 -16.62 12.85
N ASN A 101 -8.82 -16.86 11.82
CA ASN A 101 -8.01 -18.06 11.74
C ASN A 101 -6.62 -17.77 11.15
N VAL A 102 -5.92 -16.77 11.67
CA VAL A 102 -4.59 -16.37 11.21
C VAL A 102 -3.57 -16.44 12.33
N ALA A 103 -2.40 -17.02 12.07
CA ALA A 103 -1.29 -17.05 13.02
C ALA A 103 -0.65 -15.66 13.16
N ALA A 104 -0.18 -15.31 14.35
CA ALA A 104 0.39 -13.97 14.63
C ALA A 104 1.57 -13.56 13.72
N ASN A 105 2.31 -14.53 13.19
CA ASN A 105 3.46 -14.30 12.30
C ASN A 105 3.18 -14.70 10.85
N ASP A 106 1.92 -14.82 10.45
CA ASP A 106 1.57 -15.19 9.09
C ASP A 106 2.00 -14.10 8.09
N PRO A 107 2.72 -14.45 7.00
CA PRO A 107 3.14 -13.48 5.98
C PRO A 107 1.98 -12.77 5.27
N SER A 108 0.76 -13.29 5.34
CA SER A 108 -0.45 -12.66 4.79
C SER A 108 -0.86 -11.38 5.56
N LEU A 109 -0.47 -11.27 6.85
CA LEU A 109 -0.68 -10.08 7.67
C LEU A 109 0.11 -8.85 7.19
N LEU A 110 1.05 -9.07 6.26
CA LEU A 110 1.84 -7.97 5.70
C LEU A 110 0.96 -7.06 4.84
N ASN A 111 0.76 -5.82 5.29
CA ASN A 111 0.09 -4.80 4.47
C ASN A 111 1.03 -4.32 3.35
N ARG A 112 0.93 -4.95 2.17
CA ARG A 112 1.82 -4.71 1.03
C ARG A 112 1.69 -3.33 0.41
N PRO A 113 0.50 -2.71 0.30
CA PRO A 113 0.36 -1.33 -0.13
C PRO A 113 1.26 -0.33 0.62
N LEU A 114 1.63 -0.64 1.87
CA LEU A 114 2.46 0.21 2.73
C LEU A 114 3.94 -0.20 2.74
N ARG A 115 4.36 -1.10 1.84
CA ARG A 115 5.75 -1.58 1.76
C ARG A 115 6.47 -1.01 0.56
N ALA A 116 7.77 -0.82 0.72
CA ALA A 116 8.64 -0.47 -0.40
C ALA A 116 8.86 -1.69 -1.30
N PHE A 117 8.75 -1.46 -2.60
CA PHE A 117 9.03 -2.43 -3.66
C PHE A 117 10.07 -1.86 -4.61
N SER A 118 10.76 -2.73 -5.34
CA SER A 118 11.53 -2.29 -6.50
C SER A 118 10.55 -1.78 -7.56
N ALA A 119 10.64 -0.50 -7.87
CA ALA A 119 9.73 0.15 -8.81
C ALA A 119 9.89 -0.37 -10.25
N GLY A 120 11.04 -0.93 -10.59
CA GLY A 120 11.33 -1.37 -11.95
C GLY A 120 11.11 -0.25 -12.97
N SER A 121 10.51 -0.58 -14.10
CA SER A 121 10.26 0.38 -15.19
C SER A 121 9.26 1.50 -14.85
N VAL A 122 8.47 1.37 -13.78
CA VAL A 122 7.59 2.45 -13.33
C VAL A 122 8.40 3.67 -12.90
N PHE A 123 9.61 3.48 -12.38
CA PHE A 123 10.51 4.59 -12.03
C PHE A 123 10.90 5.49 -13.21
N LYS A 124 10.76 5.00 -14.45
CA LYS A 124 11.01 5.80 -15.67
C LYS A 124 10.08 7.00 -15.78
N VAL A 125 8.87 6.92 -15.21
CA VAL A 125 7.94 8.06 -15.16
C VAL A 125 8.51 9.18 -14.29
N VAL A 126 9.14 8.84 -13.17
CA VAL A 126 9.81 9.81 -12.29
C VAL A 126 11.00 10.48 -13.03
N LEU A 127 11.77 9.69 -13.78
CA LEU A 127 12.87 10.22 -14.59
C LEU A 127 12.36 11.13 -15.71
N ALA A 128 11.25 10.78 -16.35
CA ALA A 128 10.62 11.60 -17.37
C ALA A 128 10.14 12.94 -16.79
N ALA A 129 9.48 12.92 -15.63
CA ALA A 129 9.06 14.13 -14.94
C ALA A 129 10.26 15.02 -14.57
N ALA A 130 11.35 14.42 -14.07
CA ALA A 130 12.57 15.13 -13.76
C ALA A 130 13.22 15.76 -15.02
N ALA A 131 13.12 15.07 -16.17
CA ALA A 131 13.62 15.60 -17.44
C ALA A 131 12.83 16.83 -17.89
N TYR A 132 11.50 16.78 -17.82
CA TYR A 132 10.65 17.94 -18.12
C TYR A 132 10.93 19.12 -17.19
N GLU A 133 11.00 18.92 -15.89
CA GLU A 133 11.31 19.97 -14.92
C GLU A 133 12.71 20.58 -15.16
N SER A 134 13.65 19.78 -15.67
CA SER A 134 15.04 20.22 -15.93
C SER A 134 15.27 20.72 -17.35
N GLY A 135 14.24 20.77 -18.21
CA GLY A 135 14.38 21.17 -19.62
C GLY A 135 15.21 20.20 -20.45
N LEU A 136 15.19 18.91 -20.12
CA LEU A 136 15.91 17.84 -20.84
C LEU A 136 14.98 16.95 -21.66
N ASP A 137 13.74 17.36 -21.87
CA ASP A 137 12.72 16.65 -22.65
C ASP A 137 13.06 16.54 -24.16
N TRP A 138 13.96 17.40 -24.65
CA TRP A 138 14.51 17.36 -26.02
C TRP A 138 15.53 16.24 -26.24
N TYR A 139 16.08 15.63 -25.19
CA TYR A 139 17.12 14.61 -25.29
C TYR A 139 16.70 13.42 -26.15
N THR A 140 17.57 13.01 -27.03
CA THR A 140 17.45 11.82 -27.88
C THR A 140 18.61 10.89 -27.64
N HIS A 141 18.43 9.59 -27.83
CA HIS A 141 19.43 8.56 -27.62
C HIS A 141 19.32 7.49 -28.71
N ASP A 142 20.46 7.09 -29.25
CA ASP A 142 20.54 5.96 -30.18
C ASP A 142 20.72 4.65 -29.35
N CYS A 143 19.65 3.92 -29.25
CA CYS A 143 19.59 2.69 -28.47
C CYS A 143 20.03 1.50 -29.29
N THR A 144 21.22 1.00 -29.05
CA THR A 144 21.78 -0.23 -29.64
C THR A 144 21.33 -1.51 -28.95
N GLY A 145 20.49 -1.41 -27.90
CA GLY A 145 20.01 -2.56 -27.12
C GLY A 145 20.76 -2.75 -25.81
N GLU A 146 21.95 -2.18 -25.67
CA GLU A 146 22.75 -2.24 -24.44
C GLU A 146 23.57 -0.96 -24.22
N VAL A 147 23.98 -0.74 -22.96
CA VAL A 147 24.85 0.36 -22.56
C VAL A 147 25.74 -0.12 -21.42
N GLU A 148 27.00 0.33 -21.45
CA GLU A 148 27.97 0.06 -20.40
C GLU A 148 28.06 1.24 -19.43
N VAL A 149 27.91 0.95 -18.12
CA VAL A 149 28.07 1.93 -17.05
C VAL A 149 28.93 1.34 -15.94
N ALA A 150 30.06 1.99 -15.65
CA ALA A 150 30.99 1.58 -14.59
C ALA A 150 31.43 0.09 -14.70
N GLY A 151 31.68 -0.40 -15.92
CA GLY A 151 32.10 -1.78 -16.16
C GLY A 151 30.97 -2.81 -16.09
N GLN A 152 29.71 -2.35 -15.96
CA GLN A 152 28.54 -3.20 -15.99
C GLN A 152 27.72 -2.93 -17.27
N THR A 153 27.32 -4.00 -17.96
CA THR A 153 26.46 -3.90 -19.15
C THR A 153 25.00 -4.03 -18.76
N TYR A 154 24.21 -3.01 -19.12
CA TYR A 154 22.77 -2.98 -18.94
C TYR A 154 22.08 -3.14 -20.29
N ARG A 155 21.02 -3.96 -20.33
CA ARG A 155 20.33 -4.29 -21.58
C ARG A 155 18.86 -3.88 -21.55
N CYS A 156 18.35 -3.53 -22.71
CA CYS A 156 16.93 -3.46 -22.95
C CYS A 156 16.30 -4.88 -22.89
N ALA A 157 14.99 -4.96 -22.74
CA ALA A 157 14.28 -6.23 -22.71
C ALA A 157 14.65 -7.06 -23.95
N LEU A 158 15.03 -8.33 -23.74
CA LEU A 158 15.50 -9.25 -24.78
C LEU A 158 16.69 -8.72 -25.62
N GLY A 159 17.47 -7.74 -25.12
CA GLY A 159 18.58 -7.12 -25.87
C GLY A 159 18.16 -6.34 -27.11
N ARG A 160 16.87 -5.96 -27.21
CA ARG A 160 16.30 -5.29 -28.39
C ARG A 160 16.85 -3.86 -28.52
N ALA A 161 17.44 -3.56 -29.67
CA ALA A 161 17.75 -2.19 -30.09
C ALA A 161 16.48 -1.46 -30.50
N HIS A 162 16.34 -0.19 -30.06
CA HIS A 162 15.18 0.66 -30.40
C HIS A 162 15.55 1.75 -31.43
N GLY A 163 16.85 1.89 -31.78
CA GLY A 163 17.31 2.96 -32.63
C GLY A 163 17.23 4.34 -31.94
N VAL A 164 17.10 5.39 -32.72
CA VAL A 164 16.98 6.73 -32.18
C VAL A 164 15.62 6.96 -31.56
N VAL A 165 15.60 7.17 -30.25
CA VAL A 165 14.39 7.42 -29.47
C VAL A 165 14.47 8.76 -28.73
N ASN A 166 13.36 9.46 -28.64
CA ASN A 166 13.15 10.61 -27.75
C ASN A 166 12.46 10.13 -26.46
N LEU A 167 12.20 11.04 -25.53
CA LEU A 167 11.59 10.74 -24.24
C LEU A 167 10.27 9.95 -24.35
N ARG A 168 9.40 10.36 -25.28
CA ARG A 168 8.11 9.69 -25.52
C ARG A 168 8.31 8.27 -26.03
N GLY A 169 9.09 8.10 -27.11
CA GLY A 169 9.35 6.77 -27.69
C GLY A 169 10.09 5.85 -26.72
N ALA A 170 10.96 6.40 -25.87
CA ALA A 170 11.65 5.65 -24.82
C ALA A 170 10.71 5.17 -23.73
N LEU A 171 9.68 5.96 -23.35
CA LEU A 171 8.62 5.53 -22.42
C LEU A 171 7.75 4.44 -23.06
N GLU A 172 7.27 4.66 -24.27
CA GLU A 172 6.41 3.73 -25.02
C GLU A 172 7.05 2.35 -25.17
N GLN A 173 8.37 2.31 -25.44
CA GLN A 173 9.13 1.08 -25.62
C GLN A 173 9.83 0.59 -24.35
N SER A 174 9.67 1.30 -23.25
CA SER A 174 10.36 1.01 -21.99
C SER A 174 11.87 0.85 -22.15
N CYS A 175 12.52 1.75 -22.93
CA CYS A 175 13.92 1.70 -23.29
C CYS A 175 14.83 1.89 -22.07
N ASN A 176 15.58 0.86 -21.66
CA ASN A 176 16.45 0.93 -20.50
C ASN A 176 17.65 1.83 -20.74
N THR A 177 18.29 1.71 -21.92
CA THR A 177 19.52 2.46 -22.24
C THR A 177 19.27 3.97 -22.29
N TYR A 178 18.12 4.38 -22.86
CA TYR A 178 17.72 5.79 -22.85
C TYR A 178 17.65 6.35 -21.42
N PHE A 179 16.91 5.64 -20.53
CA PHE A 179 16.70 6.15 -19.17
C PHE A 179 17.94 6.06 -18.30
N ILE A 180 18.87 5.17 -18.58
CA ILE A 180 20.19 5.14 -17.94
C ILE A 180 20.99 6.38 -18.31
N GLU A 181 21.09 6.71 -19.60
CA GLU A 181 21.81 7.89 -20.06
C GLU A 181 21.11 9.19 -19.64
N LEU A 182 19.80 9.28 -19.74
CA LEU A 182 19.02 10.39 -19.19
C LEU A 182 19.30 10.59 -17.70
N GLY A 183 19.36 9.49 -16.93
CA GLY A 183 19.68 9.54 -15.51
C GLY A 183 21.07 10.09 -15.22
N ARG A 184 22.04 9.80 -16.08
CA ARG A 184 23.41 10.38 -16.00
C ARG A 184 23.39 11.88 -16.26
N LEU A 185 22.61 12.34 -17.23
CA LEU A 185 22.46 13.78 -17.56
C LEU A 185 21.72 14.54 -16.45
N LEU A 186 20.67 13.95 -15.88
CA LEU A 186 19.93 14.53 -14.77
C LEU A 186 20.78 14.66 -13.51
N GLY A 187 21.57 13.64 -13.23
CA GLY A 187 22.35 13.53 -12.00
C GLY A 187 21.50 13.18 -10.77
N ALA A 188 22.16 12.64 -9.77
CA ALA A 188 21.51 12.07 -8.58
C ALA A 188 20.63 13.08 -7.81
N GLN A 189 21.01 14.35 -7.79
CA GLN A 189 20.29 15.38 -7.03
C GLN A 189 18.90 15.67 -7.61
N ARG A 190 18.78 15.84 -8.94
CA ARG A 190 17.48 16.09 -9.58
C ARG A 190 16.57 14.89 -9.50
N ILE A 191 17.13 13.69 -9.69
CA ILE A 191 16.37 12.42 -9.56
C ILE A 191 15.83 12.27 -8.15
N ARG A 192 16.67 12.51 -7.14
CA ARG A 192 16.25 12.42 -5.72
C ARG A 192 15.15 13.42 -5.41
N LYS A 193 15.32 14.69 -5.81
CA LYS A 193 14.30 15.72 -5.61
C LYS A 193 12.96 15.33 -6.22
N MET A 194 12.94 14.82 -7.45
CA MET A 194 11.70 14.38 -8.09
C MET A 194 11.10 13.16 -7.42
N ALA A 195 11.91 12.20 -6.97
CA ALA A 195 11.45 11.04 -6.22
C ALA A 195 10.85 11.45 -4.87
N GLU A 196 11.44 12.42 -4.16
CA GLU A 196 10.92 12.97 -2.91
C GLU A 196 9.58 13.70 -3.12
N ILE A 197 9.43 14.45 -4.20
CA ILE A 197 8.14 15.08 -4.57
C ILE A 197 7.08 13.98 -4.79
N THR A 198 7.43 12.95 -5.53
CA THR A 198 6.53 11.83 -5.79
C THR A 198 6.17 11.07 -4.51
N ASP A 199 7.13 10.86 -3.61
CA ASP A 199 6.88 10.21 -2.31
C ASP A 199 6.07 11.12 -1.39
N THR A 200 6.33 12.42 -1.38
CA THR A 200 5.53 13.41 -0.62
C THR A 200 4.09 13.43 -1.11
N MET A 201 3.84 13.37 -2.40
CA MET A 201 2.49 13.22 -2.95
C MET A 201 1.83 11.93 -2.43
N LEU A 202 2.54 10.81 -2.45
CA LEU A 202 2.05 9.54 -1.92
C LEU A 202 1.81 9.57 -0.40
N VAL A 203 2.66 10.26 0.37
CA VAL A 203 2.50 10.43 1.83
C VAL A 203 1.33 11.37 2.12
N THR A 204 1.17 12.45 1.37
CA THR A 204 0.02 13.35 1.49
C THR A 204 -1.28 12.60 1.20
N LEU A 205 -1.28 11.73 0.19
CA LEU A 205 -2.39 10.85 -0.13
C LEU A 205 -2.67 9.83 0.98
N LYS A 206 -1.65 9.32 1.67
CA LYS A 206 -1.82 8.45 2.86
C LYS A 206 -2.42 9.18 4.07
N ASN A 207 -2.17 10.49 4.19
CA ASN A 207 -2.61 11.31 5.32
C ASN A 207 -3.87 12.11 5.03
N SER A 208 -4.35 12.14 3.77
CA SER A 208 -5.55 12.86 3.40
C SER A 208 -6.80 12.16 3.91
N ARG A 209 -7.32 12.73 4.95
CA ARG A 209 -8.67 12.71 5.50
C ARG A 209 -9.32 11.36 5.76
N LEU A 210 -9.02 10.83 6.92
CA LEU A 210 -10.00 10.06 7.67
C LEU A 210 -10.89 11.06 8.41
N GLU A 211 -12.13 11.24 7.98
CA GLU A 211 -13.11 12.02 8.74
C GLU A 211 -13.63 11.14 9.88
N VAL A 212 -13.53 11.66 11.09
CA VAL A 212 -14.08 11.03 12.28
C VAL A 212 -15.48 11.60 12.48
N GLU A 213 -16.51 10.78 12.30
CA GLU A 213 -17.87 11.14 12.69
C GLU A 213 -17.96 11.12 14.23
N ARG A 214 -18.35 12.27 14.82
CA ARG A 214 -18.61 12.43 16.26
C ARG A 214 -20.04 12.13 16.60
#